data_50f19e82b3dc2911fa3e22d4b362f5ad
#
_entry.id   50f19e82b3dc2911fa3e22d4b362f5ad
#
_cell.length_a   1.000
_cell.length_b   1.000
_cell.length_c   1.000
_cell.angle_alpha   90.00
_cell.angle_beta   90.00
_cell.angle_gamma   90.00
#
_symmetry.space_group_name_H-M   'P 1'
#
loop_
_entity.id
_entity.type
_entity.pdbx_description
1 polymer ?
#
loop_
_entity_poly.entity_id
_entity_poly.type
_entity_poly.pdbx_seq_one_letter_code
_entity_poly.pdbx_strand_id
1 'polypeptide(L)'
;MSTKSKALIIFSLSLMLMSTPAIAAVKAGATCSAKGQVRISSGYKYTCIKSGKKLVWSKGVKVAVKVTPTPSPIPSPTPSPIPSPTPSPTPSPTPSPTPSPTPSPTPSPTPTPTPTVKPWVPPTAPTNWNDVVQNADGIAYWAWKKAAEKIDSSASRLGVVEILMGPNVVINNPDPLVSLNLVSRLSANYEEPKKVVAIYAGEKDVNWGQKQIDEFCAERACGYDVGGEAKKACNVPVSACNGALAVRNNRTNVPLIYLTASEWHKSNSGLLPGTTEAHEYFHTIQDLLLAKVSLDVIPRWFTEGSASWVARATVYSGDFSKYEIERSKENNETLSRNRRTAAWIEKFLDPDYTTGWDKWNGNEYDPWAIYDVGSLATEVMVAIGGPDKFLDLFKITGSGKSFAQAFESIYGITWRDGAKIIANAIVAQQK
;
A
#
# COMPACT_ATOMS: atom_id res chain seq x y z
N MET A 1 76.38 17.63 14.55
CA MET A 1 75.34 18.41 15.23
C MET A 1 74.63 19.25 14.18
N SER A 2 73.49 18.83 13.74
CA SER A 2 72.72 19.58 12.73
C SER A 2 71.20 19.48 13.16
N THR A 3 70.78 20.62 13.64
CA THR A 3 69.37 20.88 14.07
C THR A 3 68.48 21.09 12.84
N LYS A 4 67.61 20.18 12.55
CA LYS A 4 66.51 20.33 11.53
C LYS A 4 65.32 20.97 12.18
N SER A 5 65.06 22.24 11.86
CA SER A 5 63.78 22.94 12.15
C SER A 5 62.61 22.31 11.38
N LYS A 6 61.62 21.88 12.10
CA LYS A 6 60.30 21.46 11.53
C LYS A 6 59.41 22.69 11.39
N ALA A 7 59.15 23.10 10.16
CA ALA A 7 58.14 24.11 9.86
C ALA A 7 56.75 23.49 10.02
N LEU A 8 55.93 24.08 10.91
CA LEU A 8 54.54 23.73 11.15
C LEU A 8 53.68 24.48 10.13
N ILE A 9 53.16 23.78 9.12
CA ILE A 9 52.19 24.36 8.15
C ILE A 9 50.83 24.27 8.80
N ILE A 10 50.31 25.43 9.22
CA ILE A 10 48.93 25.59 9.67
C ILE A 10 48.03 25.68 8.42
N PHE A 11 47.29 24.61 8.12
CA PHE A 11 46.29 24.61 7.08
C PHE A 11 44.98 25.22 7.66
N SER A 12 44.72 26.48 7.33
CA SER A 12 43.45 27.15 7.65
C SER A 12 42.35 26.52 6.81
N LEU A 13 41.56 25.65 7.42
CA LEU A 13 40.35 25.05 6.81
C LEU A 13 39.24 26.12 6.80
N SER A 14 39.13 26.86 5.71
CA SER A 14 38.00 27.75 5.47
C SER A 14 36.74 26.90 5.27
N LEU A 15 35.89 26.84 6.29
CA LEU A 15 34.58 26.19 6.26
C LEU A 15 33.68 27.04 5.37
N MET A 16 33.63 26.76 4.06
CA MET A 16 32.60 27.26 3.18
C MET A 16 31.30 26.57 3.59
N LEU A 17 30.44 27.27 4.31
CA LEU A 17 29.04 26.93 4.48
C LEU A 17 28.40 27.00 3.08
N MET A 18 28.36 25.86 2.36
CA MET A 18 27.50 25.71 1.23
C MET A 18 26.07 25.63 1.76
N SER A 19 25.37 26.75 1.68
CA SER A 19 23.91 26.80 1.86
C SER A 19 23.29 25.86 0.83
N THR A 20 22.80 24.71 1.28
CA THR A 20 21.94 23.83 0.48
C THR A 20 20.77 24.68 -0.03
N PRO A 21 20.45 24.67 -1.33
CA PRO A 21 19.26 25.32 -1.80
C PRO A 21 18.06 24.60 -1.16
N ALA A 22 17.45 25.26 -0.18
CA ALA A 22 16.16 24.83 0.33
C ALA A 22 15.22 24.74 -0.89
N ILE A 23 14.72 23.56 -1.20
CA ILE A 23 13.70 23.40 -2.25
C ILE A 23 12.52 24.25 -1.82
N ALA A 24 12.40 25.42 -2.43
CA ALA A 24 11.42 26.42 -2.04
C ALA A 24 10.01 25.85 -2.21
N ALA A 25 9.18 26.01 -1.17
CA ALA A 25 7.77 25.64 -1.24
C ALA A 25 7.14 26.21 -2.52
N VAL A 26 6.35 25.40 -3.22
CA VAL A 26 5.69 25.81 -4.45
C VAL A 26 4.82 27.05 -4.17
N LYS A 27 5.11 28.15 -4.85
CA LYS A 27 4.30 29.40 -4.78
C LYS A 27 3.66 29.65 -6.12
N ALA A 28 2.41 30.06 -6.12
CA ALA A 28 1.72 30.56 -7.31
C ALA A 28 2.56 31.64 -8.00
N GLY A 29 2.72 31.57 -9.32
CA GLY A 29 3.51 32.51 -10.10
C GLY A 29 5.02 32.21 -10.13
N ALA A 30 5.55 31.33 -9.30
CA ALA A 30 6.95 30.89 -9.39
C ALA A 30 7.16 30.07 -10.68
N THR A 31 8.39 30.09 -11.22
CA THR A 31 8.73 29.37 -12.45
C THR A 31 8.62 27.84 -12.25
N CYS A 32 8.16 27.17 -13.28
CA CYS A 32 8.08 25.70 -13.35
C CYS A 32 8.75 25.21 -14.63
N SER A 33 9.10 23.92 -14.67
CA SER A 33 9.95 23.37 -15.72
C SER A 33 9.19 22.80 -16.92
N ALA A 34 7.96 22.30 -16.74
CA ALA A 34 7.20 21.69 -17.81
C ALA A 34 5.71 22.07 -17.77
N LYS A 35 5.13 22.47 -18.90
CA LYS A 35 3.70 22.78 -19.03
C LYS A 35 2.88 21.53 -18.70
N GLY A 36 1.86 21.69 -17.86
CA GLY A 36 1.01 20.59 -17.40
C GLY A 36 1.53 19.86 -16.16
N GLN A 37 2.77 20.09 -15.73
CA GLN A 37 3.31 19.55 -14.48
C GLN A 37 2.39 19.92 -13.31
N VAL A 38 2.07 18.94 -12.45
CA VAL A 38 1.25 19.15 -11.27
C VAL A 38 2.11 18.96 -10.01
N ARG A 39 1.94 19.82 -9.02
CA ARG A 39 2.50 19.67 -7.67
C ARG A 39 1.43 19.90 -6.63
N ILE A 40 1.43 19.06 -5.60
CA ILE A 40 0.62 19.26 -4.39
C ILE A 40 1.56 19.68 -3.27
N SER A 41 1.28 20.82 -2.67
CA SER A 41 2.08 21.37 -1.57
C SER A 41 1.16 22.07 -0.58
N SER A 42 1.30 21.75 0.70
CA SER A 42 0.49 22.33 1.79
C SER A 42 -1.03 22.23 1.55
N GLY A 43 -1.50 21.11 1.00
CA GLY A 43 -2.92 20.89 0.72
C GLY A 43 -3.49 21.64 -0.50
N TYR A 44 -2.62 22.20 -1.34
CA TYR A 44 -3.01 22.85 -2.60
C TYR A 44 -2.39 22.15 -3.80
N LYS A 45 -3.20 21.96 -4.84
CA LYS A 45 -2.78 21.46 -6.15
C LYS A 45 -2.38 22.64 -7.04
N TYR A 46 -1.14 22.63 -7.53
CA TYR A 46 -0.60 23.62 -8.48
C TYR A 46 -0.39 22.95 -9.83
N THR A 47 -0.71 23.63 -10.89
CA THR A 47 -0.46 23.17 -12.26
C THR A 47 0.48 24.15 -12.95
N CYS A 48 1.51 23.65 -13.63
CA CYS A 48 2.41 24.48 -14.41
C CYS A 48 1.71 24.94 -15.69
N ILE A 49 1.50 26.24 -15.83
CA ILE A 49 0.78 26.88 -16.94
C ILE A 49 1.69 27.84 -17.69
N LYS A 50 1.41 28.06 -18.97
CA LYS A 50 2.08 29.12 -19.76
C LYS A 50 1.45 30.47 -19.43
N SER A 51 2.26 31.43 -18.98
CA SER A 51 1.88 32.79 -18.72
C SER A 51 2.83 33.70 -19.53
N GLY A 52 2.35 34.23 -20.64
CA GLY A 52 3.18 34.94 -21.60
C GLY A 52 4.29 34.05 -22.18
N LYS A 53 5.55 34.46 -22.05
CA LYS A 53 6.74 33.70 -22.50
C LYS A 53 7.32 32.75 -21.45
N LYS A 54 6.73 32.66 -20.26
CA LYS A 54 7.26 31.83 -19.12
C LYS A 54 6.30 30.75 -18.75
N LEU A 55 6.85 29.68 -18.14
CA LEU A 55 6.08 28.65 -17.45
C LEU A 55 6.06 28.98 -15.96
N VAL A 56 4.87 29.03 -15.37
CA VAL A 56 4.67 29.38 -13.95
C VAL A 56 3.64 28.48 -13.30
N TRP A 57 3.76 28.31 -11.98
CA TRP A 57 2.76 27.59 -11.20
C TRP A 57 1.44 28.39 -11.13
N SER A 58 0.34 27.72 -11.41
CA SER A 58 -1.00 28.28 -11.28
C SER A 58 -1.30 28.72 -9.85
N LYS A 59 -2.37 29.47 -9.64
CA LYS A 59 -2.94 29.67 -8.31
C LYS A 59 -3.37 28.31 -7.78
N GLY A 60 -2.81 27.90 -6.63
CA GLY A 60 -3.11 26.61 -6.03
C GLY A 60 -4.61 26.42 -5.79
N VAL A 61 -5.16 25.27 -6.16
CA VAL A 61 -6.52 24.87 -5.84
C VAL A 61 -6.46 24.02 -4.60
N LYS A 62 -7.22 24.37 -3.54
CA LYS A 62 -7.26 23.60 -2.31
C LYS A 62 -7.77 22.19 -2.63
N VAL A 63 -6.98 21.17 -2.32
CA VAL A 63 -7.42 19.77 -2.41
C VAL A 63 -8.40 19.56 -1.25
N ALA A 64 -9.69 19.45 -1.57
CA ALA A 64 -10.68 19.13 -0.56
C ALA A 64 -10.46 17.68 -0.14
N VAL A 65 -9.95 17.47 1.07
CA VAL A 65 -10.05 16.17 1.74
C VAL A 65 -11.54 15.97 2.00
N LYS A 66 -12.21 15.22 1.13
CA LYS A 66 -13.56 14.77 1.39
C LYS A 66 -13.46 13.73 2.49
N VAL A 67 -13.49 14.17 3.73
CA VAL A 67 -13.72 13.29 4.88
C VAL A 67 -15.11 12.71 4.62
N THR A 68 -15.16 11.47 4.18
CA THR A 68 -16.42 10.74 4.12
C THR A 68 -16.90 10.61 5.56
N PRO A 69 -18.03 11.21 5.95
CA PRO A 69 -18.55 11.00 7.29
C PRO A 69 -18.79 9.50 7.45
N THR A 70 -18.47 8.99 8.62
CA THR A 70 -18.86 7.65 9.08
C THR A 70 -20.29 7.38 8.63
N PRO A 71 -20.59 6.28 7.91
CA PRO A 71 -21.94 6.02 7.48
C PRO A 71 -22.84 5.92 8.71
N SER A 72 -23.70 6.91 8.88
CA SER A 72 -24.88 6.78 9.74
C SER A 72 -25.66 5.58 9.27
N PRO A 73 -26.31 4.82 10.15
CA PRO A 73 -27.10 3.68 9.75
C PRO A 73 -28.12 4.14 8.70
N ILE A 74 -28.11 3.46 7.56
CA ILE A 74 -28.99 3.72 6.42
C ILE A 74 -30.42 3.58 6.91
N PRO A 75 -31.24 4.63 6.89
CA PRO A 75 -32.67 4.46 7.07
C PRO A 75 -33.19 3.58 5.93
N SER A 76 -33.99 2.60 6.28
CA SER A 76 -34.69 1.71 5.34
C SER A 76 -35.37 2.55 4.25
N PRO A 77 -35.28 2.19 2.97
CA PRO A 77 -35.85 2.98 1.91
C PRO A 77 -37.37 3.04 2.10
N THR A 78 -37.89 4.25 2.29
CA THR A 78 -39.31 4.55 2.16
C THR A 78 -39.70 4.29 0.70
N PRO A 79 -40.72 3.51 0.42
CA PRO A 79 -41.14 3.25 -0.96
C PRO A 79 -41.50 4.58 -1.64
N SER A 80 -40.90 4.84 -2.78
CA SER A 80 -41.22 5.97 -3.65
C SER A 80 -42.68 5.90 -4.08
N PRO A 81 -43.41 7.01 -4.09
CA PRO A 81 -44.78 7.03 -4.61
C PRO A 81 -44.75 6.71 -6.11
N ILE A 82 -45.57 5.75 -6.49
CA ILE A 82 -45.85 5.36 -7.88
C ILE A 82 -46.46 6.59 -8.59
N PRO A 83 -45.93 7.03 -9.74
CA PRO A 83 -46.58 8.11 -10.49
C PRO A 83 -47.95 7.72 -10.90
N SER A 84 -48.94 8.60 -10.61
CA SER A 84 -50.33 8.46 -10.99
C SER A 84 -50.45 8.41 -12.52
N PRO A 85 -51.21 7.44 -13.09
CA PRO A 85 -51.36 7.37 -14.53
C PRO A 85 -52.23 8.54 -15.05
N THR A 86 -51.78 9.12 -16.16
CA THR A 86 -52.49 10.14 -16.95
C THR A 86 -53.82 9.58 -17.41
N PRO A 87 -54.94 10.31 -17.29
CA PRO A 87 -56.26 9.82 -17.75
C PRO A 87 -56.29 9.65 -19.27
N SER A 88 -56.61 8.44 -19.71
CA SER A 88 -56.91 8.09 -21.09
C SER A 88 -58.35 8.46 -21.44
N PRO A 89 -58.66 8.86 -22.69
CA PRO A 89 -59.98 9.35 -23.08
C PRO A 89 -61.04 8.24 -22.94
N THR A 90 -62.22 8.65 -22.46
CA THR A 90 -63.42 7.84 -22.22
C THR A 90 -63.98 7.22 -23.53
N PRO A 91 -64.08 5.88 -23.65
CA PRO A 91 -64.83 5.28 -24.74
C PRO A 91 -66.28 5.24 -24.41
N SER A 92 -67.12 5.38 -25.46
CA SER A 92 -68.59 5.32 -25.50
C SER A 92 -69.18 3.99 -24.98
N PRO A 93 -70.30 3.96 -24.33
CA PRO A 93 -70.81 2.78 -23.65
C PRO A 93 -71.29 1.67 -24.63
N THR A 94 -70.69 0.48 -24.43
CA THR A 94 -71.13 -0.78 -25.06
C THR A 94 -72.16 -1.45 -24.13
N PRO A 95 -73.18 -2.14 -24.66
CA PRO A 95 -74.27 -2.71 -23.85
C PRO A 95 -73.76 -3.80 -22.91
N SER A 96 -74.37 -3.81 -21.70
CA SER A 96 -74.06 -4.67 -20.56
C SER A 96 -74.23 -6.17 -20.87
N PRO A 97 -73.20 -7.02 -20.63
CA PRO A 97 -73.43 -8.46 -20.63
C PRO A 97 -73.99 -8.93 -19.27
N THR A 98 -74.81 -9.97 -19.35
CA THR A 98 -75.40 -10.70 -18.24
C THR A 98 -74.38 -11.15 -17.20
N PRO A 99 -74.65 -11.06 -15.89
CA PRO A 99 -73.64 -11.42 -14.87
C PRO A 99 -73.34 -12.92 -14.91
N SER A 100 -72.04 -13.21 -15.09
CA SER A 100 -71.48 -14.54 -14.93
C SER A 100 -71.26 -14.82 -13.44
N PRO A 101 -71.34 -16.07 -12.97
CA PRO A 101 -71.23 -16.39 -11.56
C PRO A 101 -69.84 -16.01 -11.03
N THR A 102 -69.82 -15.35 -9.88
CA THR A 102 -68.65 -14.91 -9.17
C THR A 102 -67.77 -16.11 -8.82
N PRO A 103 -66.47 -16.16 -9.26
CA PRO A 103 -65.55 -17.22 -8.82
C PRO A 103 -65.28 -17.12 -7.32
N SER A 104 -65.28 -18.27 -6.65
CA SER A 104 -64.94 -18.41 -5.24
C SER A 104 -63.54 -17.88 -4.99
N PRO A 105 -63.26 -17.16 -3.90
CA PRO A 105 -61.93 -16.60 -3.63
C PRO A 105 -60.89 -17.72 -3.52
N THR A 106 -59.88 -17.67 -4.36
CA THR A 106 -58.70 -18.52 -4.26
C THR A 106 -58.02 -18.24 -2.91
N PRO A 107 -57.68 -19.25 -2.11
CA PRO A 107 -56.98 -19.01 -0.84
C PRO A 107 -55.68 -18.25 -1.10
N SER A 108 -55.49 -17.17 -0.35
CA SER A 108 -54.25 -16.37 -0.39
C SER A 108 -53.07 -17.26 -0.02
N PRO A 109 -51.93 -17.23 -0.78
CA PRO A 109 -50.79 -18.05 -0.43
C PRO A 109 -50.27 -17.66 0.97
N THR A 110 -50.11 -18.66 1.81
CA THR A 110 -49.50 -18.52 3.13
C THR A 110 -48.10 -17.90 2.92
N PRO A 111 -47.74 -16.80 3.63
CA PRO A 111 -46.43 -16.19 3.48
C PRO A 111 -45.34 -17.21 3.80
N THR A 112 -44.47 -17.48 2.85
CA THR A 112 -43.28 -18.31 3.05
C THR A 112 -42.44 -17.63 4.11
N PRO A 113 -41.98 -18.32 5.18
CA PRO A 113 -41.16 -17.72 6.19
C PRO A 113 -39.88 -17.15 5.53
N THR A 114 -39.62 -15.87 5.73
CA THR A 114 -38.40 -15.21 5.29
C THR A 114 -37.23 -15.92 5.97
N PRO A 115 -36.22 -16.40 5.23
CA PRO A 115 -35.09 -17.07 5.85
C PRO A 115 -34.42 -16.11 6.84
N THR A 116 -34.37 -16.50 8.10
CA THR A 116 -33.67 -15.74 9.13
C THR A 116 -32.20 -15.85 8.85
N VAL A 117 -31.58 -14.81 8.32
CA VAL A 117 -30.12 -14.72 8.13
C VAL A 117 -29.48 -14.76 9.51
N LYS A 118 -28.76 -15.86 9.81
CA LYS A 118 -28.01 -15.97 11.05
C LYS A 118 -27.01 -14.82 11.11
N PRO A 119 -26.95 -14.04 12.21
CA PRO A 119 -25.98 -12.97 12.35
C PRO A 119 -24.56 -13.51 12.13
N TRP A 120 -23.75 -12.80 11.34
CA TRP A 120 -22.35 -13.15 11.15
C TRP A 120 -21.61 -13.03 12.49
N VAL A 121 -20.84 -14.04 12.84
CA VAL A 121 -20.04 -14.09 14.05
C VAL A 121 -18.58 -14.15 13.63
N PRO A 122 -17.70 -13.28 14.20
CA PRO A 122 -16.28 -13.35 13.91
C PRO A 122 -15.71 -14.74 14.27
N PRO A 123 -14.75 -15.25 13.50
CA PRO A 123 -14.07 -16.48 13.83
C PRO A 123 -13.27 -16.34 15.14
N THR A 124 -12.93 -17.46 15.77
CA THR A 124 -12.15 -17.45 17.01
C THR A 124 -10.79 -16.77 16.79
N ALA A 125 -10.44 -15.86 17.69
CA ALA A 125 -9.17 -15.15 17.62
C ALA A 125 -8.00 -16.06 17.95
N PRO A 126 -6.93 -16.08 17.13
CA PRO A 126 -5.65 -16.60 17.60
C PRO A 126 -5.06 -15.64 18.64
N THR A 127 -4.63 -16.17 19.77
CA THR A 127 -4.15 -15.37 20.91
C THR A 127 -2.64 -15.47 21.11
N ASN A 128 -2.05 -16.59 20.70
CA ASN A 128 -0.63 -16.86 20.87
C ASN A 128 -0.15 -17.98 19.91
N TRP A 129 1.13 -18.30 19.99
CA TRP A 129 1.77 -19.29 19.12
C TRP A 129 1.26 -20.74 19.32
N ASN A 130 0.65 -21.06 20.46
CA ASN A 130 0.16 -22.42 20.73
C ASN A 130 -1.22 -22.68 20.12
N ASP A 131 -2.02 -21.63 19.91
CA ASP A 131 -3.39 -21.77 19.43
C ASP A 131 -3.62 -21.29 17.99
N VAL A 132 -2.63 -20.62 17.37
CA VAL A 132 -2.81 -19.98 16.06
C VAL A 132 -3.12 -20.97 14.93
N VAL A 133 -2.56 -22.18 14.98
CA VAL A 133 -2.84 -23.22 13.97
C VAL A 133 -4.28 -23.75 14.12
N GLN A 134 -4.73 -23.93 15.34
CA GLN A 134 -6.10 -24.37 15.64
C GLN A 134 -7.14 -23.29 15.24
N ASN A 135 -6.79 -22.01 15.40
CA ASN A 135 -7.66 -20.88 15.12
C ASN A 135 -7.29 -20.21 13.76
N ALA A 136 -6.76 -20.98 12.81
CA ALA A 136 -6.25 -20.47 11.54
C ALA A 136 -7.32 -19.71 10.72
N ASP A 137 -8.57 -20.12 10.78
CA ASP A 137 -9.69 -19.42 10.11
C ASP A 137 -9.89 -17.99 10.64
N GLY A 138 -9.41 -17.69 11.83
CA GLY A 138 -9.48 -16.36 12.44
C GLY A 138 -8.35 -15.42 12.03
N ILE A 139 -7.25 -15.92 11.45
CA ILE A 139 -6.03 -15.15 11.21
C ILE A 139 -6.32 -13.91 10.35
N ALA A 140 -6.92 -14.10 9.19
CA ALA A 140 -7.20 -13.01 8.26
C ALA A 140 -8.06 -11.90 8.89
N TYR A 141 -9.14 -12.29 9.56
CA TYR A 141 -10.04 -11.34 10.20
C TYR A 141 -9.36 -10.56 11.32
N TRP A 142 -8.65 -11.26 12.22
CA TRP A 142 -8.08 -10.60 13.39
C TRP A 142 -6.82 -9.78 13.06
N ALA A 143 -6.04 -10.16 12.06
CA ALA A 143 -4.96 -9.32 11.56
C ALA A 143 -5.50 -8.02 10.95
N TRP A 144 -6.49 -8.13 10.06
CA TRP A 144 -7.18 -6.99 9.48
C TRP A 144 -7.83 -6.11 10.56
N LYS A 145 -8.55 -6.70 11.50
CA LYS A 145 -9.26 -5.98 12.58
C LYS A 145 -8.31 -5.15 13.44
N LYS A 146 -7.17 -5.74 13.85
CA LYS A 146 -6.15 -5.05 14.63
C LYS A 146 -5.51 -3.89 13.85
N ALA A 147 -5.30 -4.07 12.54
CA ALA A 147 -4.83 -2.98 11.67
C ALA A 147 -5.88 -1.87 11.53
N ALA A 148 -7.15 -2.21 11.28
CA ALA A 148 -8.24 -1.25 11.17
C ALA A 148 -8.42 -0.44 12.47
N GLU A 149 -8.42 -1.09 13.62
CA GLU A 149 -8.49 -0.44 14.94
C GLU A 149 -7.32 0.51 15.19
N LYS A 150 -6.10 0.10 14.81
CA LYS A 150 -4.92 0.96 14.90
C LYS A 150 -5.05 2.19 14.01
N ILE A 151 -5.49 2.01 12.77
CA ILE A 151 -5.72 3.11 11.82
C ILE A 151 -6.80 4.06 12.34
N ASP A 152 -7.91 3.55 12.84
CA ASP A 152 -9.03 4.37 13.34
C ASP A 152 -8.67 5.16 14.59
N SER A 153 -7.84 4.59 15.46
CA SER A 153 -7.41 5.24 16.71
C SER A 153 -6.20 6.16 16.57
N SER A 154 -5.52 6.17 15.41
CA SER A 154 -4.28 6.92 15.22
C SER A 154 -4.48 8.15 14.33
N ALA A 155 -3.76 9.23 14.62
CA ALA A 155 -3.63 10.36 13.70
C ALA A 155 -2.51 10.09 12.69
N SER A 156 -2.71 10.54 11.45
CA SER A 156 -1.65 10.51 10.43
C SER A 156 -0.51 11.46 10.80
N ARG A 157 0.71 11.01 10.58
CA ARG A 157 1.95 11.79 10.71
C ARG A 157 2.63 12.00 9.35
N LEU A 158 1.89 11.72 8.26
CA LEU A 158 2.37 11.86 6.89
C LEU A 158 3.00 13.23 6.67
N GLY A 159 4.26 13.24 6.27
CA GLY A 159 5.00 14.43 5.93
C GLY A 159 4.51 15.10 4.64
N VAL A 160 5.28 16.03 4.14
CA VAL A 160 4.99 16.70 2.86
C VAL A 160 5.18 15.70 1.73
N VAL A 161 4.16 15.50 0.90
CA VAL A 161 4.25 14.69 -0.33
C VAL A 161 4.34 15.62 -1.54
N GLU A 162 5.45 15.53 -2.26
CA GLU A 162 5.65 16.21 -3.54
C GLU A 162 5.33 15.22 -4.67
N ILE A 163 4.27 15.49 -5.43
CA ILE A 163 3.85 14.62 -6.54
C ILE A 163 4.33 15.19 -7.86
N LEU A 164 5.13 14.43 -8.60
CA LEU A 164 5.58 14.71 -9.95
C LEU A 164 4.85 13.76 -10.90
N MET A 165 4.17 14.34 -11.90
CA MET A 165 3.40 13.58 -12.88
C MET A 165 4.00 13.72 -14.26
N GLY A 166 4.18 12.61 -14.94
CA GLY A 166 4.55 12.58 -16.34
C GLY A 166 3.51 13.32 -17.20
N PRO A 167 3.95 13.94 -18.32
CA PRO A 167 3.08 14.76 -19.14
C PRO A 167 1.90 14.02 -19.77
N ASN A 168 1.99 12.70 -19.92
CA ASN A 168 0.95 11.87 -20.53
C ASN A 168 0.23 10.97 -19.51
N VAL A 169 0.56 11.08 -18.23
CA VAL A 169 -0.04 10.23 -17.17
C VAL A 169 -1.47 10.64 -16.87
N VAL A 170 -2.34 9.65 -16.84
CA VAL A 170 -3.66 9.75 -16.23
C VAL A 170 -3.70 8.78 -15.04
N ILE A 171 -3.66 9.32 -13.82
CA ILE A 171 -3.72 8.48 -12.62
C ILE A 171 -5.11 7.89 -12.46
N ASN A 172 -5.13 6.59 -12.14
CA ASN A 172 -6.37 5.88 -11.80
C ASN A 172 -6.80 6.13 -10.35
N ASN A 173 -5.86 6.49 -9.48
CA ASN A 173 -6.13 6.84 -8.10
C ASN A 173 -6.46 8.34 -8.00
N PRO A 174 -7.72 8.72 -7.73
CA PRO A 174 -8.13 10.11 -7.70
C PRO A 174 -7.50 10.91 -6.54
N ASP A 175 -7.11 10.24 -5.47
CA ASP A 175 -6.44 10.85 -4.33
C ASP A 175 -5.37 9.89 -3.75
N PRO A 176 -4.15 9.94 -4.27
CA PRO A 176 -3.06 9.07 -3.81
C PRO A 176 -2.65 9.31 -2.35
N LEU A 177 -3.01 10.46 -1.76
CA LEU A 177 -2.68 10.75 -0.38
C LEU A 177 -3.52 9.94 0.62
N VAL A 178 -4.68 9.43 0.21
CA VAL A 178 -5.54 8.63 1.10
C VAL A 178 -4.79 7.38 1.55
N SER A 179 -4.22 6.61 0.64
CA SER A 179 -3.50 5.38 0.99
C SER A 179 -2.24 5.65 1.81
N LEU A 180 -1.47 6.71 1.49
CA LEU A 180 -0.31 7.11 2.27
C LEU A 180 -0.70 7.51 3.70
N ASN A 181 -1.80 8.25 3.86
CA ASN A 181 -2.33 8.61 5.18
C ASN A 181 -2.76 7.38 6.00
N LEU A 182 -3.35 6.36 5.38
CA LEU A 182 -3.73 5.13 6.07
C LEU A 182 -2.51 4.35 6.56
N VAL A 183 -1.46 4.24 5.73
CA VAL A 183 -0.18 3.64 6.14
C VAL A 183 0.46 4.43 7.29
N SER A 184 0.48 5.76 7.20
CA SER A 184 0.97 6.64 8.25
C SER A 184 0.22 6.44 9.58
N ARG A 185 -1.10 6.25 9.54
CA ARG A 185 -1.90 5.96 10.74
C ARG A 185 -1.59 4.58 11.32
N LEU A 186 -1.34 3.58 10.47
CA LEU A 186 -0.93 2.25 10.91
C LEU A 186 0.43 2.29 11.63
N SER A 187 1.37 3.09 11.13
CA SER A 187 2.73 3.25 11.66
C SER A 187 2.91 4.43 12.61
N ALA A 188 1.83 5.03 13.14
CA ALA A 188 1.86 6.29 13.89
C ALA A 188 2.78 6.30 15.14
N ASN A 189 3.16 5.12 15.67
CA ASN A 189 4.09 4.99 16.79
C ASN A 189 5.57 5.05 16.38
N TYR A 190 5.86 5.15 15.08
CA TYR A 190 7.20 5.08 14.52
C TYR A 190 7.58 6.36 13.79
N GLU A 191 8.88 6.52 13.52
CA GLU A 191 9.36 7.64 12.72
C GLU A 191 8.92 7.49 11.27
N GLU A 192 8.52 8.60 10.67
CA GLU A 192 8.08 8.69 9.29
C GLU A 192 8.87 9.76 8.52
N PRO A 193 8.96 9.64 7.18
CA PRO A 193 9.60 10.65 6.36
C PRO A 193 8.92 12.01 6.51
N LYS A 194 9.69 13.06 6.79
CA LYS A 194 9.17 14.43 6.83
C LYS A 194 8.76 14.95 5.44
N LYS A 195 9.31 14.35 4.40
CA LYS A 195 9.00 14.64 3.01
C LYS A 195 9.16 13.37 2.19
N VAL A 196 8.28 13.19 1.20
CA VAL A 196 8.34 12.12 0.19
C VAL A 196 8.17 12.74 -1.19
N VAL A 197 8.92 12.25 -2.17
CA VAL A 197 8.70 12.57 -3.59
C VAL A 197 8.03 11.37 -4.24
N ALA A 198 6.85 11.58 -4.82
CA ALA A 198 6.11 10.56 -5.57
C ALA A 198 6.13 10.91 -7.06
N ILE A 199 6.70 10.02 -7.88
CA ILE A 199 6.76 10.17 -9.34
C ILE A 199 5.76 9.20 -9.96
N TYR A 200 4.88 9.72 -10.81
CA TYR A 200 3.97 8.93 -11.64
C TYR A 200 4.40 9.01 -13.09
N ALA A 201 4.67 7.89 -13.72
CA ALA A 201 5.04 7.81 -15.13
C ALA A 201 4.36 6.61 -15.79
N GLY A 202 3.81 6.81 -16.98
CA GLY A 202 3.24 5.75 -17.80
C GLY A 202 4.19 5.31 -18.92
N GLU A 203 3.69 4.48 -19.82
CA GLU A 203 4.46 3.91 -20.94
C GLU A 203 5.09 5.00 -21.82
N LYS A 204 4.39 6.14 -21.97
CA LYS A 204 4.86 7.28 -22.79
C LYS A 204 5.81 8.20 -22.04
N ASP A 205 5.97 8.01 -20.73
CA ASP A 205 6.72 8.89 -19.85
C ASP A 205 7.96 8.22 -19.24
N VAL A 206 8.34 7.01 -19.67
CA VAL A 206 9.47 6.24 -19.11
C VAL A 206 10.76 7.05 -19.10
N ASN A 207 11.11 7.71 -20.21
CA ASN A 207 12.33 8.53 -20.29
C ASN A 207 12.24 9.77 -19.40
N TRP A 208 11.05 10.38 -19.29
CA TRP A 208 10.83 11.49 -18.37
C TRP A 208 10.95 11.03 -16.92
N GLY A 209 10.34 9.90 -16.58
CA GLY A 209 10.41 9.30 -15.24
C GLY A 209 11.84 8.95 -14.85
N GLN A 210 12.62 8.32 -15.76
CA GLN A 210 14.04 8.04 -15.53
C GLN A 210 14.82 9.33 -15.26
N LYS A 211 14.59 10.37 -16.03
CA LYS A 211 15.24 11.66 -15.80
C LYS A 211 14.94 12.23 -14.41
N GLN A 212 13.70 12.09 -13.91
CA GLN A 212 13.37 12.53 -12.55
C GLN A 212 14.09 11.71 -11.49
N ILE A 213 14.24 10.39 -11.69
CA ILE A 213 15.01 9.51 -10.79
C ILE A 213 16.49 9.90 -10.82
N ASP A 214 17.08 10.12 -12.00
CA ASP A 214 18.47 10.48 -12.17
C ASP A 214 18.78 11.84 -11.50
N GLU A 215 17.92 12.84 -11.67
CA GLU A 215 18.04 14.14 -11.01
C GLU A 215 17.92 14.03 -9.48
N PHE A 216 17.03 13.19 -8.99
CA PHE A 216 16.84 12.95 -7.55
C PHE A 216 18.04 12.21 -6.92
N CYS A 217 18.61 11.24 -7.62
CA CYS A 217 19.72 10.41 -7.20
C CYS A 217 21.08 10.91 -7.72
N ALA A 218 21.16 12.17 -8.19
CA ALA A 218 22.38 12.74 -8.76
C ALA A 218 23.62 12.47 -7.90
N GLU A 219 24.77 12.25 -8.55
CA GLU A 219 26.04 11.93 -7.89
C GLU A 219 25.96 10.71 -6.94
N ARG A 220 25.19 9.71 -7.32
CA ARG A 220 24.93 8.49 -6.52
C ARG A 220 24.37 8.76 -5.12
N ALA A 221 23.59 9.82 -4.98
CA ALA A 221 22.98 10.16 -3.70
C ALA A 221 22.05 9.06 -3.14
N CYS A 222 21.57 8.13 -3.99
CA CYS A 222 20.77 6.99 -3.58
C CYS A 222 21.60 5.71 -3.26
N GLY A 223 22.93 5.81 -3.28
CA GLY A 223 23.82 4.73 -2.85
C GLY A 223 24.17 3.69 -3.94
N TYR A 224 23.41 3.63 -5.03
CA TYR A 224 23.64 2.73 -6.15
C TYR A 224 23.35 3.42 -7.50
N ASP A 225 23.61 2.73 -8.61
CA ASP A 225 23.31 3.21 -9.94
C ASP A 225 21.82 2.98 -10.25
N VAL A 226 21.07 4.06 -10.32
CA VAL A 226 19.63 4.05 -10.61
C VAL A 226 19.31 4.08 -12.12
N GLY A 227 20.34 3.96 -12.97
CA GLY A 227 20.18 3.98 -14.43
C GLY A 227 19.27 2.85 -14.91
N GLY A 228 18.18 3.22 -15.62
CA GLY A 228 17.24 2.26 -16.19
C GLY A 228 16.14 1.74 -15.25
N GLU A 229 16.01 2.24 -14.02
CA GLU A 229 14.97 1.79 -13.08
C GLU A 229 13.56 2.03 -13.59
N ALA A 230 13.29 3.19 -14.20
CA ALA A 230 12.00 3.46 -14.82
C ALA A 230 11.67 2.47 -15.96
N LYS A 231 12.70 2.05 -16.72
CA LYS A 231 12.54 1.04 -17.78
C LYS A 231 12.32 -0.35 -17.22
N LYS A 232 12.96 -0.70 -16.10
CA LYS A 232 12.72 -1.98 -15.42
C LYS A 232 11.30 -2.05 -14.87
N ALA A 233 10.79 -0.96 -14.28
CA ALA A 233 9.43 -0.86 -13.79
C ALA A 233 8.39 -0.98 -14.92
N CYS A 234 8.75 -0.56 -16.14
CA CYS A 234 7.96 -0.73 -17.37
C CYS A 234 8.57 -1.84 -18.23
N ASN A 235 8.45 -3.11 -17.84
CA ASN A 235 9.00 -4.23 -18.59
C ASN A 235 8.68 -4.15 -20.09
N VAL A 236 9.64 -4.56 -20.91
CA VAL A 236 9.45 -4.63 -22.36
C VAL A 236 8.71 -5.93 -22.72
N PRO A 237 7.64 -5.87 -23.52
CA PRO A 237 7.08 -4.71 -24.21
C PRO A 237 6.34 -3.74 -23.29
N VAL A 238 6.40 -2.45 -23.59
CA VAL A 238 5.93 -1.28 -22.84
C VAL A 238 4.45 -1.36 -22.39
N SER A 239 3.69 -2.32 -22.86
CA SER A 239 2.30 -2.57 -22.46
C SER A 239 2.12 -3.11 -21.03
N ALA A 240 3.21 -3.41 -20.34
CA ALA A 240 3.21 -3.99 -19.00
C ALA A 240 3.98 -3.11 -18.00
N CYS A 241 3.73 -1.81 -18.00
CA CYS A 241 4.20 -0.91 -16.94
C CYS A 241 3.43 -1.21 -15.65
N ASN A 242 3.93 -2.11 -14.83
CA ASN A 242 3.29 -2.57 -13.59
C ASN A 242 4.23 -2.55 -12.37
N GLY A 243 5.48 -2.15 -12.56
CA GLY A 243 6.46 -2.05 -11.48
C GLY A 243 6.38 -0.73 -10.73
N ALA A 244 7.00 -0.73 -9.58
CA ALA A 244 7.20 0.45 -8.75
C ALA A 244 8.57 0.36 -8.06
N LEU A 245 8.96 1.41 -7.36
CA LEU A 245 10.27 1.51 -6.75
C LEU A 245 10.22 2.49 -5.58
N ALA A 246 10.77 2.11 -4.46
CA ALA A 246 11.10 3.03 -3.37
C ALA A 246 12.62 3.14 -3.22
N VAL A 247 13.13 4.37 -3.12
CA VAL A 247 14.56 4.66 -2.93
C VAL A 247 14.74 5.91 -2.08
N ARG A 248 15.82 5.96 -1.30
CA ARG A 248 16.13 7.14 -0.48
C ARG A 248 17.36 7.87 -1.00
N ASN A 249 17.28 9.19 -1.04
CA ASN A 249 18.44 10.04 -1.20
C ASN A 249 19.17 10.15 0.14
N ASN A 250 20.34 9.53 0.24
CA ASN A 250 21.12 9.44 1.48
C ASN A 250 21.70 10.78 1.96
N ARG A 251 21.78 11.81 1.08
CA ARG A 251 22.26 13.15 1.44
C ARG A 251 21.17 14.01 2.05
N THR A 252 19.97 13.91 1.52
CA THR A 252 18.82 14.72 1.97
C THR A 252 17.91 13.98 2.95
N ASN A 253 18.08 12.67 3.07
CA ASN A 253 17.23 11.75 3.82
C ASN A 253 15.75 11.80 3.37
N VAL A 254 15.51 12.15 2.11
CA VAL A 254 14.18 12.18 1.50
C VAL A 254 13.99 10.91 0.68
N PRO A 255 12.93 10.14 0.90
CA PRO A 255 12.58 9.03 0.02
C PRO A 255 11.86 9.52 -1.24
N LEU A 256 12.03 8.73 -2.31
CA LEU A 256 11.31 8.82 -3.56
C LEU A 256 10.56 7.50 -3.76
N ILE A 257 9.29 7.58 -4.14
CA ILE A 257 8.53 6.46 -4.67
C ILE A 257 8.24 6.73 -6.15
N TYR A 258 8.55 5.76 -7.00
CA TYR A 258 8.26 5.79 -8.42
C TYR A 258 7.14 4.80 -8.71
N LEU A 259 6.08 5.27 -9.34
CA LEU A 259 4.84 4.54 -9.53
C LEU A 259 4.50 4.54 -11.02
N THR A 260 4.27 3.36 -11.57
CA THR A 260 3.79 3.25 -12.94
C THR A 260 2.29 3.51 -13.00
N ALA A 261 1.87 4.35 -13.93
CA ALA A 261 0.46 4.65 -14.19
C ALA A 261 0.14 4.22 -15.64
N SER A 262 -0.13 2.96 -15.82
CA SER A 262 -0.30 2.33 -17.13
C SER A 262 -1.76 2.02 -17.47
N GLU A 263 -2.03 1.82 -18.77
CA GLU A 263 -3.31 1.30 -19.24
C GLU A 263 -3.57 -0.12 -18.70
N TRP A 264 -2.50 -0.89 -18.38
CA TRP A 264 -2.61 -2.19 -17.73
C TRP A 264 -3.33 -2.10 -16.38
N HIS A 265 -3.02 -1.11 -15.55
CA HIS A 265 -3.70 -0.88 -14.26
C HIS A 265 -5.19 -0.55 -14.43
N LYS A 266 -5.58 0.10 -15.54
CA LYS A 266 -6.99 0.37 -15.85
C LYS A 266 -7.76 -0.88 -16.25
N SER A 267 -7.11 -1.78 -16.98
CA SER A 267 -7.74 -3.03 -17.49
C SER A 267 -7.73 -4.16 -16.48
N ASN A 268 -6.78 -4.16 -15.53
CA ASN A 268 -6.69 -5.16 -14.46
C ASN A 268 -7.28 -4.60 -13.15
N SER A 269 -8.59 -4.42 -13.15
CA SER A 269 -9.37 -3.83 -12.05
C SER A 269 -9.39 -4.63 -10.73
N GLY A 270 -8.53 -5.65 -10.60
CA GLY A 270 -8.36 -6.41 -9.37
C GLY A 270 -7.60 -5.67 -8.27
N LEU A 271 -6.75 -4.70 -8.64
CA LEU A 271 -6.06 -3.85 -7.68
C LEU A 271 -6.85 -2.57 -7.46
N LEU A 272 -7.32 -2.35 -6.24
CA LEU A 272 -7.89 -1.04 -5.91
C LEU A 272 -6.81 0.04 -6.06
N PRO A 273 -7.20 1.21 -6.58
CA PRO A 273 -6.31 2.36 -6.57
C PRO A 273 -5.78 2.62 -5.16
N GLY A 274 -4.46 2.71 -5.02
CA GLY A 274 -3.81 3.04 -3.76
C GLY A 274 -3.02 1.90 -3.12
N THR A 275 -3.17 0.65 -3.57
CA THR A 275 -2.37 -0.46 -3.01
C THR A 275 -0.89 -0.35 -3.36
N THR A 276 -0.55 0.03 -4.59
CA THR A 276 0.86 0.24 -4.99
C THR A 276 1.47 1.41 -4.23
N GLU A 277 0.74 2.53 -4.10
CA GLU A 277 1.17 3.70 -3.32
C GLU A 277 1.42 3.33 -1.85
N ALA A 278 0.53 2.55 -1.25
CA ALA A 278 0.68 2.10 0.13
C ALA A 278 1.88 1.16 0.30
N HIS A 279 2.10 0.25 -0.65
CA HIS A 279 3.24 -0.68 -0.68
C HIS A 279 4.58 0.08 -0.72
N GLU A 280 4.73 0.96 -1.70
CA GLU A 280 5.98 1.71 -1.87
C GLU A 280 6.21 2.72 -0.74
N TYR A 281 5.17 3.34 -0.25
CA TYR A 281 5.30 4.24 0.90
C TYR A 281 5.72 3.48 2.16
N PHE A 282 5.23 2.26 2.35
CA PHE A 282 5.63 1.45 3.49
C PHE A 282 7.13 1.07 3.42
N HIS A 283 7.69 0.82 2.24
CA HIS A 283 9.14 0.64 2.09
C HIS A 283 9.95 1.83 2.63
N THR A 284 9.44 3.05 2.51
CA THR A 284 10.11 4.23 3.07
C THR A 284 10.14 4.23 4.60
N ILE A 285 9.13 3.63 5.23
CA ILE A 285 9.05 3.44 6.69
C ILE A 285 9.98 2.31 7.13
N GLN A 286 9.99 1.19 6.42
CA GLN A 286 10.92 0.07 6.66
C GLN A 286 12.38 0.55 6.65
N ASP A 287 12.74 1.34 5.64
CA ASP A 287 14.09 1.89 5.48
C ASP A 287 14.48 2.81 6.65
N LEU A 288 13.56 3.62 7.15
CA LEU A 288 13.79 4.44 8.35
C LEU A 288 13.96 3.59 9.60
N LEU A 289 13.14 2.56 9.77
CA LEU A 289 13.18 1.67 10.94
C LEU A 289 14.47 0.84 10.97
N LEU A 290 15.00 0.48 9.80
CA LEU A 290 16.30 -0.19 9.67
C LEU A 290 17.49 0.73 9.94
N ALA A 291 17.26 2.04 10.10
CA ALA A 291 18.25 3.00 10.60
C ALA A 291 19.60 2.97 9.87
N LYS A 292 19.62 2.88 8.56
CA LYS A 292 20.81 2.85 7.69
C LYS A 292 21.52 1.47 7.58
N VAL A 293 20.96 0.44 8.16
CA VAL A 293 21.40 -0.92 7.86
C VAL A 293 20.84 -1.31 6.50
N SER A 294 21.62 -2.05 5.70
CA SER A 294 21.14 -2.52 4.40
C SER A 294 19.88 -3.37 4.54
N LEU A 295 18.94 -3.24 3.59
CA LEU A 295 17.79 -4.15 3.47
C LEU A 295 18.19 -5.63 3.33
N ASP A 296 19.47 -5.90 2.97
CA ASP A 296 20.00 -7.25 2.84
C ASP A 296 20.18 -8.00 4.18
N VAL A 297 20.02 -7.33 5.33
CA VAL A 297 20.10 -7.96 6.66
C VAL A 297 18.77 -8.56 7.13
N ILE A 298 17.72 -8.32 6.38
CA ILE A 298 16.37 -8.79 6.70
C ILE A 298 15.86 -9.68 5.56
N PRO A 299 15.10 -10.74 5.82
CA PRO A 299 14.60 -11.62 4.77
C PRO A 299 13.71 -10.86 3.76
N ARG A 300 13.95 -11.08 2.45
CA ARG A 300 13.17 -10.40 1.42
C ARG A 300 11.68 -10.71 1.49
N TRP A 301 11.30 -11.94 1.83
CA TRP A 301 9.90 -12.28 2.02
C TRP A 301 9.24 -11.41 3.10
N PHE A 302 10.02 -10.98 4.12
CA PHE A 302 9.48 -10.10 5.16
C PHE A 302 9.40 -8.64 4.67
N THR A 303 10.40 -8.15 3.95
CA THR A 303 10.37 -6.80 3.37
C THR A 303 9.19 -6.63 2.41
N GLU A 304 9.11 -7.47 1.39
CA GLU A 304 8.09 -7.37 0.35
C GLU A 304 6.71 -7.85 0.83
N GLY A 305 6.68 -8.98 1.54
CA GLY A 305 5.43 -9.54 2.03
C GLY A 305 4.74 -8.67 3.06
N SER A 306 5.50 -8.02 3.95
CA SER A 306 4.89 -7.08 4.89
C SER A 306 4.38 -5.81 4.20
N ALA A 307 5.06 -5.33 3.15
CA ALA A 307 4.57 -4.21 2.35
C ALA A 307 3.27 -4.58 1.61
N SER A 308 3.18 -5.79 1.06
CA SER A 308 1.97 -6.30 0.43
C SER A 308 0.82 -6.48 1.44
N TRP A 309 1.10 -7.00 2.63
CA TRP A 309 0.10 -7.09 3.68
C TRP A 309 -0.39 -5.72 4.14
N VAL A 310 0.53 -4.77 4.40
CA VAL A 310 0.19 -3.40 4.81
C VAL A 310 -0.65 -2.71 3.75
N ALA A 311 -0.28 -2.83 2.48
CA ALA A 311 -1.05 -2.24 1.38
C ALA A 311 -2.51 -2.68 1.39
N ARG A 312 -2.77 -3.99 1.53
CA ARG A 312 -4.14 -4.52 1.63
C ARG A 312 -4.83 -4.11 2.92
N ALA A 313 -4.18 -4.30 4.06
CA ALA A 313 -4.77 -4.02 5.36
C ALA A 313 -5.16 -2.55 5.52
N THR A 314 -4.41 -1.63 4.90
CA THR A 314 -4.69 -0.19 4.96
C THR A 314 -5.76 0.23 3.95
N VAL A 315 -5.62 -0.14 2.68
CA VAL A 315 -6.56 0.28 1.63
C VAL A 315 -7.96 -0.29 1.84
N TYR A 316 -8.04 -1.50 2.41
CA TYR A 316 -9.32 -2.16 2.72
C TYR A 316 -9.67 -2.11 4.21
N SER A 317 -9.08 -1.22 4.99
CA SER A 317 -9.30 -1.16 6.45
C SER A 317 -10.76 -0.96 6.85
N GLY A 318 -11.59 -0.37 6.01
CA GLY A 318 -13.02 -0.17 6.23
C GLY A 318 -13.93 -1.33 5.82
N ASP A 319 -13.41 -2.39 5.16
CA ASP A 319 -14.26 -3.44 4.57
C ASP A 319 -13.54 -4.79 4.54
N PHE A 320 -13.82 -5.62 5.54
CA PHE A 320 -13.20 -6.96 5.65
C PHE A 320 -13.53 -7.86 4.46
N SER A 321 -14.74 -7.78 3.91
CA SER A 321 -15.12 -8.63 2.76
C SER A 321 -14.26 -8.34 1.54
N LYS A 322 -13.98 -7.07 1.26
CA LYS A 322 -13.06 -6.69 0.18
C LYS A 322 -11.62 -7.11 0.49
N TYR A 323 -11.17 -6.92 1.74
CA TYR A 323 -9.86 -7.39 2.16
C TYR A 323 -9.69 -8.90 1.90
N GLU A 324 -10.67 -9.73 2.30
CA GLU A 324 -10.63 -11.19 2.13
C GLU A 324 -10.62 -11.59 0.65
N ILE A 325 -11.43 -10.93 -0.19
CA ILE A 325 -11.47 -11.18 -1.63
C ILE A 325 -10.10 -10.90 -2.26
N GLU A 326 -9.52 -9.75 -2.02
CA GLU A 326 -8.23 -9.38 -2.61
C GLU A 326 -7.07 -10.20 -2.02
N ARG A 327 -7.12 -10.51 -0.72
CA ARG A 327 -6.21 -11.44 -0.07
C ARG A 327 -6.21 -12.81 -0.75
N SER A 328 -7.40 -13.34 -1.02
CA SER A 328 -7.55 -14.66 -1.65
C SER A 328 -7.05 -14.67 -3.10
N LYS A 329 -7.24 -13.58 -3.85
CA LYS A 329 -6.74 -13.45 -5.23
C LYS A 329 -5.21 -13.36 -5.27
N GLU A 330 -4.64 -12.45 -4.48
CA GLU A 330 -3.20 -12.21 -4.49
C GLU A 330 -2.39 -13.37 -3.91
N ASN A 331 -2.96 -14.11 -2.96
CA ASN A 331 -2.30 -15.23 -2.30
C ASN A 331 -2.81 -16.60 -2.78
N ASN A 332 -3.43 -16.66 -3.95
CA ASN A 332 -4.07 -17.87 -4.48
C ASN A 332 -3.08 -19.04 -4.63
N GLU A 333 -1.82 -18.79 -5.00
CA GLU A 333 -0.81 -19.84 -5.15
C GLU A 333 -0.49 -20.54 -3.83
N THR A 334 -0.61 -19.85 -2.70
CA THR A 334 -0.34 -20.44 -1.38
C THR A 334 -1.61 -20.91 -0.69
N LEU A 335 -2.73 -20.21 -0.86
CA LEU A 335 -4.00 -20.55 -0.21
C LEU A 335 -4.78 -21.65 -0.93
N SER A 336 -4.46 -21.95 -2.19
CA SER A 336 -5.06 -23.10 -2.89
C SER A 336 -4.55 -24.39 -2.33
N ARG A 337 -5.46 -25.34 -2.07
CA ARG A 337 -5.15 -26.66 -1.50
C ARG A 337 -4.09 -27.40 -2.33
N ASN A 338 -3.12 -28.00 -1.64
CA ASN A 338 -2.05 -28.81 -2.22
C ASN A 338 -1.04 -28.05 -3.12
N ARG A 339 -1.07 -26.72 -3.14
CA ARG A 339 -0.09 -25.94 -3.93
C ARG A 339 1.26 -25.83 -3.22
N ARG A 340 1.25 -25.45 -1.94
CA ARG A 340 2.47 -25.34 -1.13
C ARG A 340 2.29 -26.09 0.19
N THR A 341 3.28 -26.91 0.56
CA THR A 341 3.27 -27.66 1.82
C THR A 341 3.87 -26.85 2.96
N ALA A 342 3.57 -27.22 4.20
CA ALA A 342 4.18 -26.60 5.37
C ALA A 342 5.71 -26.67 5.34
N ALA A 343 6.28 -27.81 4.95
CA ALA A 343 7.73 -27.99 4.83
C ALA A 343 8.35 -27.06 3.78
N TRP A 344 7.68 -26.86 2.64
CA TRP A 344 8.13 -25.91 1.64
C TRP A 344 8.10 -24.47 2.14
N ILE A 345 7.00 -24.08 2.81
CA ILE A 345 6.83 -22.73 3.38
C ILE A 345 7.86 -22.48 4.48
N GLU A 346 8.07 -23.46 5.41
CA GLU A 346 9.06 -23.37 6.47
C GLU A 346 10.47 -23.12 5.91
N LYS A 347 10.87 -23.88 4.89
CA LYS A 347 12.15 -23.68 4.19
C LYS A 347 12.24 -22.32 3.53
N PHE A 348 11.16 -21.85 2.90
CA PHE A 348 11.10 -20.53 2.25
C PHE A 348 11.25 -19.38 3.25
N LEU A 349 10.71 -19.53 4.46
CA LEU A 349 10.80 -18.53 5.53
C LEU A 349 12.18 -18.50 6.24
N ASP A 350 13.07 -19.44 5.92
CA ASP A 350 14.42 -19.46 6.49
C ASP A 350 15.20 -18.19 6.05
N PRO A 351 15.70 -17.37 6.98
CA PRO A 351 16.45 -16.16 6.67
C PRO A 351 17.70 -16.44 5.81
N ASP A 352 18.39 -17.56 6.07
CA ASP A 352 19.59 -17.97 5.32
C ASP A 352 19.26 -18.35 3.87
N TYR A 353 18.01 -18.70 3.60
CA TYR A 353 17.55 -19.08 2.27
C TYR A 353 17.09 -17.87 1.43
N THR A 354 16.50 -16.87 2.03
CA THR A 354 15.85 -15.75 1.33
C THR A 354 16.49 -14.38 1.56
N THR A 355 17.55 -14.30 2.38
CA THR A 355 18.30 -13.06 2.62
C THR A 355 19.32 -12.84 1.52
N GLY A 356 19.36 -11.63 0.96
CA GLY A 356 20.29 -11.20 -0.10
C GLY A 356 19.78 -11.43 -1.53
N TRP A 357 20.24 -10.52 -2.43
CA TRP A 357 19.83 -10.50 -3.84
C TRP A 357 20.35 -11.70 -4.66
N ASP A 358 21.52 -12.23 -4.29
CA ASP A 358 22.13 -13.35 -5.03
C ASP A 358 21.28 -14.63 -4.95
N LYS A 359 20.67 -14.84 -3.79
CA LYS A 359 19.75 -15.97 -3.59
C LYS A 359 18.41 -15.77 -4.30
N TRP A 360 17.97 -14.53 -4.43
CA TRP A 360 16.79 -14.15 -5.20
C TRP A 360 16.91 -14.50 -6.69
N ASN A 361 18.07 -14.29 -7.28
CA ASN A 361 18.35 -14.60 -8.68
C ASN A 361 18.63 -16.08 -8.94
N GLY A 362 18.78 -16.90 -7.90
CA GLY A 362 18.91 -18.35 -8.01
C GLY A 362 17.55 -18.98 -8.30
N ASN A 363 17.46 -19.89 -9.26
CA ASN A 363 16.24 -20.56 -9.71
C ASN A 363 15.61 -21.54 -8.70
N GLU A 364 15.91 -21.41 -7.40
CA GLU A 364 15.49 -22.40 -6.40
C GLU A 364 14.07 -22.21 -5.88
N TYR A 365 13.49 -21.02 -6.00
CA TYR A 365 12.13 -20.74 -5.56
C TYR A 365 11.41 -19.73 -6.45
N ASP A 366 10.08 -19.81 -6.42
CA ASP A 366 9.22 -18.89 -7.13
C ASP A 366 9.44 -17.43 -6.62
N PRO A 367 9.90 -16.51 -7.49
CA PRO A 367 10.17 -15.14 -7.11
C PRO A 367 8.95 -14.38 -6.57
N TRP A 368 7.76 -14.78 -6.93
CA TRP A 368 6.52 -14.14 -6.44
C TRP A 368 6.12 -14.59 -5.04
N ALA A 369 6.72 -15.68 -4.54
CA ALA A 369 6.44 -16.19 -3.20
C ALA A 369 6.81 -15.21 -2.06
N ILE A 370 7.73 -14.27 -2.31
CA ILE A 370 8.06 -13.23 -1.31
C ILE A 370 6.86 -12.33 -1.01
N TYR A 371 6.03 -12.04 -2.02
CA TYR A 371 4.81 -11.26 -1.84
C TYR A 371 3.69 -12.12 -1.25
N ASP A 372 3.47 -13.31 -1.80
CA ASP A 372 2.40 -14.24 -1.44
C ASP A 372 2.62 -14.84 -0.04
N VAL A 373 3.65 -15.68 0.14
CA VAL A 373 3.95 -16.31 1.45
C VAL A 373 4.33 -15.27 2.49
N GLY A 374 5.11 -14.27 2.09
CA GLY A 374 5.57 -13.22 3.00
C GLY A 374 4.41 -12.41 3.59
N SER A 375 3.38 -12.10 2.78
CA SER A 375 2.21 -11.39 3.29
C SER A 375 1.38 -12.24 4.25
N LEU A 376 1.22 -13.54 3.97
CA LEU A 376 0.52 -14.47 4.86
C LEU A 376 1.30 -14.69 6.16
N ALA A 377 2.63 -14.78 6.10
CA ALA A 377 3.46 -14.87 7.29
C ALA A 377 3.36 -13.61 8.16
N THR A 378 3.35 -12.42 7.55
CA THR A 378 3.11 -11.16 8.26
C THR A 378 1.73 -11.14 8.89
N GLU A 379 0.71 -11.59 8.17
CA GLU A 379 -0.67 -11.68 8.67
C GLU A 379 -0.78 -12.55 9.94
N VAL A 380 -0.11 -13.72 9.98
CA VAL A 380 -0.04 -14.57 11.17
C VAL A 380 0.59 -13.81 12.33
N MET A 381 1.73 -13.15 12.12
CA MET A 381 2.41 -12.38 13.15
C MET A 381 1.54 -11.24 13.71
N VAL A 382 0.81 -10.54 12.82
CA VAL A 382 -0.10 -9.46 13.24
C VAL A 382 -1.34 -10.00 13.94
N ALA A 383 -1.89 -11.12 13.51
CA ALA A 383 -3.03 -11.75 14.17
C ALA A 383 -2.73 -12.07 15.63
N ILE A 384 -1.49 -12.48 15.97
CA ILE A 384 -1.04 -12.73 17.34
C ILE A 384 -0.65 -11.43 18.03
N GLY A 385 0.28 -10.67 17.43
CA GLY A 385 1.01 -9.59 18.11
C GLY A 385 0.47 -8.18 17.87
N GLY A 386 -0.36 -7.99 16.86
CA GLY A 386 -0.78 -6.67 16.40
C GLY A 386 0.27 -5.97 15.50
N PRO A 387 -0.09 -4.83 14.90
CA PRO A 387 0.75 -4.17 13.92
C PRO A 387 2.06 -3.59 14.52
N ASP A 388 2.07 -3.15 15.77
CA ASP A 388 3.28 -2.58 16.36
C ASP A 388 4.39 -3.61 16.52
N LYS A 389 4.06 -4.86 16.94
CA LYS A 389 5.09 -5.89 17.12
C LYS A 389 5.80 -6.29 15.83
N PHE A 390 5.10 -6.35 14.70
CA PHE A 390 5.79 -6.67 13.45
C PHE A 390 6.65 -5.49 12.96
N LEU A 391 6.26 -4.25 13.23
CA LEU A 391 7.07 -3.05 12.93
C LEU A 391 8.33 -3.00 13.82
N ASP A 392 8.24 -3.46 15.05
CA ASP A 392 9.41 -3.57 15.94
C ASP A 392 10.47 -4.54 15.40
N LEU A 393 10.11 -5.53 14.56
CA LEU A 393 11.11 -6.39 13.89
C LEU A 393 12.09 -5.57 13.05
N PHE A 394 11.62 -4.62 12.26
CA PHE A 394 12.47 -3.72 11.49
C PHE A 394 13.35 -2.86 12.41
N LYS A 395 12.75 -2.25 13.42
CA LYS A 395 13.44 -1.36 14.35
C LYS A 395 14.54 -2.07 15.13
N ILE A 396 14.27 -3.28 15.64
CA ILE A 396 15.25 -4.04 16.43
C ILE A 396 16.34 -4.60 15.52
N THR A 397 16.02 -5.04 14.30
CA THR A 397 17.01 -5.44 13.30
C THR A 397 17.90 -4.25 12.92
N GLY A 398 17.30 -3.06 12.73
CA GLY A 398 18.03 -1.82 12.49
C GLY A 398 18.98 -1.41 13.62
N SER A 399 18.74 -1.91 14.85
CA SER A 399 19.67 -1.72 15.98
C SER A 399 20.86 -2.70 15.99
N GLY A 400 20.96 -3.60 15.00
CA GLY A 400 22.08 -4.53 14.82
C GLY A 400 21.81 -5.96 15.25
N LYS A 401 20.59 -6.32 15.68
CA LYS A 401 20.22 -7.72 15.90
C LYS A 401 19.91 -8.42 14.57
N SER A 402 20.17 -9.72 14.49
CA SER A 402 19.63 -10.50 13.37
C SER A 402 18.09 -10.55 13.41
N PHE A 403 17.46 -10.84 12.28
CA PHE A 403 16.01 -11.01 12.20
C PHE A 403 15.50 -12.06 13.21
N ALA A 404 16.20 -13.21 13.32
CA ALA A 404 15.86 -14.27 14.28
C ALA A 404 15.94 -13.80 15.74
N GLN A 405 16.97 -13.04 16.10
CA GLN A 405 17.12 -12.47 17.44
C GLN A 405 16.05 -11.41 17.74
N ALA A 406 15.71 -10.59 16.74
CA ALA A 406 14.64 -9.61 16.86
C ALA A 406 13.29 -10.31 17.09
N PHE A 407 12.99 -11.33 16.30
CA PHE A 407 11.77 -12.12 16.43
C PHE A 407 11.64 -12.75 17.81
N GLU A 408 12.68 -13.45 18.28
CA GLU A 408 12.69 -14.08 19.61
C GLU A 408 12.47 -13.05 20.72
N SER A 409 13.10 -11.87 20.62
CA SER A 409 12.94 -10.82 21.64
C SER A 409 11.52 -10.22 21.70
N ILE A 410 10.75 -10.26 20.60
CA ILE A 410 9.40 -9.70 20.51
C ILE A 410 8.33 -10.73 20.83
N TYR A 411 8.51 -11.95 20.31
CA TYR A 411 7.48 -12.99 20.34
C TYR A 411 7.73 -14.09 21.38
N GLY A 412 8.93 -14.12 21.99
CA GLY A 412 9.26 -15.04 23.09
C GLY A 412 9.47 -16.50 22.68
N ILE A 413 9.56 -16.78 21.38
CA ILE A 413 9.91 -18.08 20.82
C ILE A 413 11.02 -17.94 19.77
N THR A 414 11.77 -19.01 19.51
CA THR A 414 12.82 -18.97 18.50
C THR A 414 12.20 -18.74 17.10
N TRP A 415 12.96 -18.13 16.19
CA TRP A 415 12.49 -18.01 14.80
C TRP A 415 12.22 -19.37 14.15
N ARG A 416 13.03 -20.37 14.45
CA ARG A 416 12.84 -21.73 13.95
C ARG A 416 11.47 -22.29 14.31
N ASP A 417 11.05 -22.17 15.56
CA ASP A 417 9.73 -22.61 16.02
C ASP A 417 8.63 -21.74 15.42
N GLY A 418 8.86 -20.41 15.36
CA GLY A 418 7.94 -19.47 14.75
C GLY A 418 7.68 -19.76 13.27
N ALA A 419 8.72 -19.99 12.48
CA ALA A 419 8.60 -20.31 11.05
C ALA A 419 7.80 -21.60 10.81
N LYS A 420 8.06 -22.63 11.61
CA LYS A 420 7.29 -23.88 11.57
C LYS A 420 5.81 -23.69 11.91
N ILE A 421 5.52 -22.91 12.96
CA ILE A 421 4.12 -22.62 13.36
C ILE A 421 3.44 -21.78 12.29
N ILE A 422 4.10 -20.75 11.75
CA ILE A 422 3.58 -19.89 10.67
C ILE A 422 3.26 -20.77 9.44
N ALA A 423 4.17 -21.63 9.03
CA ALA A 423 3.96 -22.52 7.89
C ALA A 423 2.73 -23.41 8.05
N ASN A 424 2.56 -24.03 9.25
CA ASN A 424 1.37 -24.84 9.56
C ASN A 424 0.09 -24.00 9.61
N ALA A 425 0.15 -22.80 10.17
CA ALA A 425 -0.99 -21.89 10.23
C ALA A 425 -1.44 -21.40 8.83
N ILE A 426 -0.49 -21.18 7.92
CA ILE A 426 -0.81 -20.85 6.51
C ILE A 426 -1.47 -22.05 5.83
N VAL A 427 -0.93 -23.25 5.95
CA VAL A 427 -1.50 -24.46 5.33
C VAL A 427 -2.89 -24.79 5.90
N ALA A 428 -3.13 -24.55 7.18
CA ALA A 428 -4.44 -24.72 7.79
C ALA A 428 -5.53 -23.81 7.19
N GLN A 429 -5.16 -22.73 6.51
CA GLN A 429 -6.08 -21.82 5.81
C GLN A 429 -6.33 -22.20 4.34
N GLN A 430 -5.67 -23.22 3.79
CA GLN A 430 -5.85 -23.65 2.41
C GLN A 430 -7.26 -24.23 2.19
N LYS A 431 -7.93 -23.79 1.11
CA LYS A 431 -9.30 -24.18 0.74
C LYS A 431 -9.33 -24.94 -0.59
#